data_4425e2c2abfef9209c07e545dfa8d81f
#
_entry.id   4425e2c2abfef9209c07e545dfa8d81f
#
_cell.length_a   1.000
_cell.length_b   1.000
_cell.length_c   1.000
_cell.angle_alpha   90.00
_cell.angle_beta   90.00
_cell.angle_gamma   90.00
#
_symmetry.space_group_name_H-M   'P 1'
#
loop_
_entity.id
_entity.type
_entity.pdbx_description
1 polymer ?
#
loop_
_entity_poly.entity_id
_entity_poly.type
_entity_poly.pdbx_seq_one_letter_code
_entity_poly.pdbx_strand_id
1 'polypeptide(L)'
;DLSFEVSGRLIQTDLVTGSDINKGKLLATIDRKPFERRVDESTTRLDQAKRELDRIEKMFAQKLVAQSSLDTAKTSYELAVIDLKNAEQDLSYTQLYAPFDAKVSQRLVENNSFVAAGTPIARLQDVSKIYFNINVPERLLTANIGRGIKQASATLATNRSQWYPVNYVEHSTQPDPVSQTYEVVFAMEPREELPLTPGARAVVKVSLQGSLYPEGFVVPVRSLVGNKDSGFAVWVYNEETNAVTKR
;
A
#
# COMPACT_ATOMS: atom_id res chain seq x y z
N ASP A 1 -0.95 10.25 5.46
CA ASP A 1 -0.78 11.71 5.54
C ASP A 1 -0.14 12.22 4.25
N LEU A 2 -0.57 13.38 3.78
CA LEU A 2 -0.10 14.03 2.56
C LEU A 2 0.64 15.31 2.93
N SER A 3 1.88 15.49 2.47
CA SER A 3 2.75 16.63 2.78
C SER A 3 3.54 17.07 1.55
N PHE A 4 4.00 18.32 1.53
CA PHE A 4 4.97 18.79 0.55
C PHE A 4 6.39 18.42 0.96
N GLU A 5 7.26 18.17 -0.02
CA GLU A 5 8.70 17.94 0.19
C GLU A 5 9.48 19.26 0.35
N VAL A 6 8.90 20.39 -0.03
CA VAL A 6 9.48 21.72 0.06
C VAL A 6 8.56 22.68 0.80
N SER A 7 9.14 23.68 1.48
CA SER A 7 8.39 24.67 2.24
C SER A 7 7.91 25.81 1.36
N GLY A 8 6.70 26.31 1.63
CA GLY A 8 6.17 27.46 0.88
C GLY A 8 4.78 27.90 1.34
N ARG A 9 4.28 28.98 0.74
CA ARG A 9 2.92 29.45 0.99
C ARG A 9 1.94 28.68 0.12
N LEU A 10 0.93 28.08 0.72
CA LEU A 10 -0.16 27.38 0.02
C LEU A 10 -1.00 28.39 -0.74
N ILE A 11 -1.03 28.29 -2.08
CA ILE A 11 -1.79 29.19 -2.95
C ILE A 11 -3.18 28.64 -3.20
N GLN A 12 -3.27 27.34 -3.45
CA GLN A 12 -4.51 26.67 -3.81
C GLN A 12 -4.56 25.28 -3.21
N THR A 13 -5.73 24.90 -2.72
CA THR A 13 -6.05 23.52 -2.39
C THR A 13 -7.49 23.20 -2.79
N ASP A 14 -7.67 22.09 -3.51
CA ASP A 14 -8.97 21.51 -3.90
C ASP A 14 -9.42 20.41 -2.95
N LEU A 15 -8.79 20.33 -1.78
CA LEU A 15 -9.08 19.31 -0.76
C LEU A 15 -10.37 19.66 0.00
N VAL A 16 -11.43 18.92 -0.28
CA VAL A 16 -12.69 18.99 0.45
C VAL A 16 -12.85 17.71 1.26
N THR A 17 -13.00 17.83 2.58
CA THR A 17 -13.22 16.67 3.47
C THR A 17 -14.43 15.86 3.02
N GLY A 18 -14.28 14.56 2.89
CA GLY A 18 -15.32 13.64 2.42
C GLY A 18 -15.40 13.48 0.90
N SER A 19 -14.68 14.27 0.09
CA SER A 19 -14.66 14.12 -1.36
C SER A 19 -13.81 12.96 -1.83
N ASP A 20 -14.20 12.37 -2.95
CA ASP A 20 -13.43 11.34 -3.64
C ASP A 20 -12.45 12.00 -4.62
N ILE A 21 -11.26 11.43 -4.71
CA ILE A 21 -10.15 11.94 -5.50
C ILE A 21 -9.57 10.80 -6.33
N ASN A 22 -9.41 11.02 -7.63
CA ASN A 22 -8.76 10.07 -8.52
C ASN A 22 -7.23 10.24 -8.47
N LYS A 23 -6.50 9.15 -8.62
CA LYS A 23 -5.05 9.13 -8.76
C LYS A 23 -4.57 10.13 -9.82
N GLY A 24 -3.52 10.88 -9.52
CA GLY A 24 -2.92 11.86 -10.42
C GLY A 24 -3.63 13.23 -10.46
N LYS A 25 -4.73 13.41 -9.73
CA LYS A 25 -5.38 14.74 -9.61
C LYS A 25 -4.48 15.68 -8.80
N LEU A 26 -4.33 16.92 -9.27
CA LEU A 26 -3.66 17.99 -8.51
C LEU A 26 -4.51 18.37 -7.31
N LEU A 27 -3.93 18.31 -6.12
CA LEU A 27 -4.62 18.51 -4.85
C LEU A 27 -4.30 19.83 -4.19
N ALA A 28 -3.04 20.26 -4.30
CA ALA A 28 -2.58 21.48 -3.69
C ALA A 28 -1.35 22.03 -4.42
N THR A 29 -1.15 23.34 -4.35
CA THR A 29 0.00 24.02 -4.95
C THR A 29 0.49 25.09 -3.99
N ILE A 30 1.81 25.11 -3.75
CA ILE A 30 2.48 26.22 -3.06
C ILE A 30 3.01 27.24 -4.08
N ASP A 31 3.40 28.45 -3.62
CA ASP A 31 3.96 29.48 -4.48
C ASP A 31 5.18 28.98 -5.27
N ARG A 32 5.00 28.86 -6.58
CA ARG A 32 6.02 28.34 -7.50
C ARG A 32 7.07 29.37 -7.89
N LYS A 33 6.75 30.66 -7.81
CA LYS A 33 7.61 31.73 -8.33
C LYS A 33 9.06 31.73 -7.78
N PRO A 34 9.30 31.46 -6.49
CA PRO A 34 10.67 31.35 -5.98
C PRO A 34 11.44 30.20 -6.63
N PHE A 35 10.77 29.07 -6.87
CA PHE A 35 11.36 27.87 -7.46
C PHE A 35 11.62 28.04 -8.96
N GLU A 36 10.69 28.66 -9.69
CA GLU A 36 10.87 29.01 -11.11
C GLU A 36 12.08 29.90 -11.31
N ARG A 37 12.25 30.96 -10.48
CA ARG A 37 13.44 31.80 -10.52
C ARG A 37 14.73 31.03 -10.26
N ARG A 38 14.70 30.02 -9.36
CA ARG A 38 15.88 29.19 -9.08
C ARG A 38 16.23 28.30 -10.27
N VAL A 39 15.24 27.75 -10.99
CA VAL A 39 15.45 27.03 -12.24
C VAL A 39 16.08 27.93 -13.30
N ASP A 40 15.55 29.17 -13.50
CA ASP A 40 16.10 30.13 -14.45
C ASP A 40 17.56 30.50 -14.12
N GLU A 41 17.88 30.71 -12.83
CA GLU A 41 19.22 30.98 -12.35
C GLU A 41 20.17 29.80 -12.64
N SER A 42 19.76 28.57 -12.30
CA SER A 42 20.56 27.36 -12.53
C SER A 42 20.74 27.09 -14.02
N THR A 43 19.73 27.34 -14.85
CA THR A 43 19.81 27.25 -16.32
C THR A 43 20.86 28.21 -16.86
N THR A 44 20.86 29.47 -16.39
CA THR A 44 21.84 30.49 -16.81
C THR A 44 23.27 30.09 -16.42
N ARG A 45 23.46 29.51 -15.21
CA ARG A 45 24.76 29.00 -14.76
C ARG A 45 25.23 27.81 -15.60
N LEU A 46 24.33 26.89 -15.95
CA LEU A 46 24.62 25.76 -16.83
C LEU A 46 25.08 26.23 -18.21
N ASP A 47 24.36 27.20 -18.80
CA ASP A 47 24.72 27.76 -20.09
C ASP A 47 26.09 28.46 -20.07
N GLN A 48 26.43 29.14 -18.98
CA GLN A 48 27.73 29.73 -18.79
C GLN A 48 28.82 28.66 -18.70
N ALA A 49 28.63 27.64 -17.86
CA ALA A 49 29.60 26.54 -17.68
C ALA A 49 29.81 25.76 -18.99
N LYS A 50 28.74 25.55 -19.76
CA LYS A 50 28.79 24.90 -21.07
C LYS A 50 29.62 25.70 -22.07
N ARG A 51 29.40 27.01 -22.20
CA ARG A 51 30.22 27.88 -23.09
C ARG A 51 31.67 27.89 -22.68
N GLU A 52 31.98 27.86 -21.39
CA GLU A 52 33.33 27.82 -20.89
C GLU A 52 33.99 26.48 -21.22
N LEU A 53 33.29 25.35 -21.01
CA LEU A 53 33.76 24.01 -21.38
C LEU A 53 34.07 23.95 -22.87
N ASP A 54 33.13 24.36 -23.74
CA ASP A 54 33.32 24.37 -25.20
C ASP A 54 34.54 25.21 -25.63
N ARG A 55 34.78 26.32 -24.94
CA ARG A 55 35.98 27.18 -25.18
C ARG A 55 37.27 26.47 -24.79
N ILE A 56 37.32 25.88 -23.60
CA ILE A 56 38.49 25.17 -23.09
C ILE A 56 38.77 23.92 -23.91
N GLU A 57 37.76 23.16 -24.35
CA GLU A 57 37.92 22.00 -25.24
C GLU A 57 38.59 22.39 -26.58
N LYS A 58 38.19 23.51 -27.18
CA LYS A 58 38.80 24.02 -28.42
C LYS A 58 40.28 24.43 -28.20
N MET A 59 40.54 25.09 -27.07
CA MET A 59 41.94 25.49 -26.73
C MET A 59 42.79 24.27 -26.40
N PHE A 60 42.26 23.26 -25.73
CA PHE A 60 42.95 22.01 -25.41
C PHE A 60 43.29 21.23 -26.69
N ALA A 61 42.38 21.16 -27.66
CA ALA A 61 42.64 20.53 -28.95
C ALA A 61 43.77 21.22 -29.71
N GLN A 62 43.98 22.50 -29.49
CA GLN A 62 45.08 23.29 -30.04
C GLN A 62 46.35 23.23 -29.15
N LYS A 63 46.36 22.46 -28.05
CA LYS A 63 47.45 22.34 -27.06
C LYS A 63 47.79 23.67 -26.35
N LEU A 64 46.84 24.59 -26.22
CA LEU A 64 47.02 25.92 -25.62
C LEU A 64 46.77 25.94 -24.11
N VAL A 65 46.16 24.90 -23.54
CA VAL A 65 45.83 24.77 -22.12
C VAL A 65 46.21 23.39 -21.57
N ALA A 66 46.43 23.31 -20.28
CA ALA A 66 46.73 22.06 -19.58
C ALA A 66 45.50 21.16 -19.42
N GLN A 67 45.71 19.86 -19.28
CA GLN A 67 44.65 18.88 -18.98
C GLN A 67 43.83 19.27 -17.74
N SER A 68 44.50 19.77 -16.70
CA SER A 68 43.83 20.22 -15.47
C SER A 68 42.80 21.31 -15.69
N SER A 69 43.02 22.21 -16.68
CA SER A 69 42.03 23.23 -17.03
C SER A 69 40.78 22.63 -17.68
N LEU A 70 40.99 21.64 -18.54
CA LEU A 70 39.88 20.89 -19.14
C LEU A 70 39.08 20.13 -18.08
N ASP A 71 39.73 19.42 -17.18
CA ASP A 71 39.09 18.65 -16.10
C ASP A 71 38.29 19.58 -15.17
N THR A 72 38.85 20.77 -14.85
CA THR A 72 38.15 21.79 -14.06
C THR A 72 36.90 22.29 -14.77
N ALA A 73 36.96 22.59 -16.07
CA ALA A 73 35.81 23.05 -16.83
C ALA A 73 34.74 21.97 -16.95
N LYS A 74 35.13 20.71 -17.15
CA LYS A 74 34.20 19.55 -17.15
C LYS A 74 33.47 19.40 -15.80
N THR A 75 34.24 19.42 -14.71
CA THR A 75 33.64 19.33 -13.36
C THR A 75 32.67 20.48 -13.09
N SER A 76 33.05 21.71 -13.49
CA SER A 76 32.13 22.87 -13.33
C SER A 76 30.82 22.73 -14.12
N TYR A 77 30.91 22.18 -15.34
CA TYR A 77 29.73 21.90 -16.15
C TYR A 77 28.88 20.80 -15.51
N GLU A 78 29.46 19.71 -15.06
CA GLU A 78 28.77 18.60 -14.39
C GLU A 78 28.03 19.06 -13.11
N LEU A 79 28.70 19.92 -12.31
CA LEU A 79 28.06 20.50 -11.12
C LEU A 79 26.87 21.38 -11.49
N ALA A 80 27.00 22.21 -12.54
CA ALA A 80 25.89 23.04 -13.00
C ALA A 80 24.68 22.22 -13.53
N VAL A 81 24.93 21.05 -14.17
CA VAL A 81 23.89 20.11 -14.58
C VAL A 81 23.14 19.58 -13.35
N ILE A 82 23.87 19.21 -12.30
CA ILE A 82 23.28 18.70 -11.04
C ILE A 82 22.46 19.80 -10.36
N ASP A 83 22.97 21.04 -10.30
CA ASP A 83 22.28 22.17 -9.69
C ASP A 83 20.95 22.47 -10.40
N LEU A 84 20.93 22.44 -11.74
CA LEU A 84 19.69 22.61 -12.51
C LEU A 84 18.69 21.48 -12.19
N LYS A 85 19.15 20.23 -12.21
CA LYS A 85 18.30 19.08 -11.91
C LYS A 85 17.68 19.16 -10.51
N ASN A 86 18.45 19.60 -9.52
CA ASN A 86 17.92 19.81 -8.17
C ASN A 86 16.87 20.93 -8.12
N ALA A 87 17.11 22.03 -8.83
CA ALA A 87 16.13 23.14 -8.91
C ALA A 87 14.84 22.73 -9.61
N GLU A 88 14.91 21.94 -10.69
CA GLU A 88 13.75 21.35 -11.38
C GLU A 88 12.96 20.39 -10.48
N GLN A 89 13.66 19.58 -9.70
CA GLN A 89 13.05 18.67 -8.73
C GLN A 89 12.33 19.45 -7.64
N ASP A 90 12.94 20.46 -7.03
CA ASP A 90 12.32 21.32 -6.04
C ASP A 90 11.06 22.01 -6.62
N LEU A 91 11.10 22.47 -7.88
CA LEU A 91 9.94 23.03 -8.58
C LEU A 91 8.83 21.97 -8.76
N SER A 92 9.17 20.74 -9.07
CA SER A 92 8.18 19.67 -9.18
C SER A 92 7.46 19.41 -7.87
N TYR A 93 8.15 19.52 -6.74
CA TYR A 93 7.60 19.33 -5.39
C TYR A 93 6.67 20.45 -4.93
N THR A 94 6.55 21.56 -5.70
CA THR A 94 5.59 22.62 -5.42
C THR A 94 4.14 22.25 -5.75
N GLN A 95 3.93 21.16 -6.46
CA GLN A 95 2.62 20.63 -6.83
C GLN A 95 2.43 19.24 -6.21
N LEU A 96 1.31 19.06 -5.56
CA LEU A 96 1.00 17.84 -4.84
C LEU A 96 -0.14 17.11 -5.53
N TYR A 97 0.13 15.92 -5.98
CA TYR A 97 -0.80 15.07 -6.71
C TYR A 97 -1.24 13.86 -5.87
N ALA A 98 -2.44 13.37 -6.14
CA ALA A 98 -2.95 12.16 -5.51
C ALA A 98 -2.13 10.92 -5.93
N PRO A 99 -1.52 10.18 -4.99
CA PRO A 99 -0.72 9.00 -5.31
C PRO A 99 -1.57 7.77 -5.68
N PHE A 100 -2.83 7.73 -5.25
CA PHE A 100 -3.81 6.65 -5.47
C PHE A 100 -5.23 7.23 -5.45
N ASP A 101 -6.22 6.41 -5.80
CA ASP A 101 -7.63 6.77 -5.65
C ASP A 101 -7.98 6.84 -4.17
N ALA A 102 -8.41 7.99 -3.72
CA ALA A 102 -8.52 8.31 -2.30
C ALA A 102 -9.81 9.04 -1.95
N LYS A 103 -10.19 8.94 -0.69
CA LYS A 103 -11.15 9.84 -0.05
C LYS A 103 -10.43 10.78 0.91
N VAL A 104 -10.75 12.07 0.87
CA VAL A 104 -10.19 13.03 1.82
C VAL A 104 -10.82 12.80 3.19
N SER A 105 -10.04 12.22 4.09
CA SER A 105 -10.49 11.99 5.47
C SER A 105 -10.53 13.29 6.28
N GLN A 106 -9.50 14.12 6.12
CA GLN A 106 -9.39 15.40 6.84
C GLN A 106 -8.46 16.36 6.10
N ARG A 107 -8.84 17.64 6.01
CA ARG A 107 -7.95 18.74 5.64
C ARG A 107 -7.37 19.36 6.91
N LEU A 108 -6.04 19.57 6.94
CA LEU A 108 -5.31 20.04 8.13
C LEU A 108 -4.82 21.48 8.01
N VAL A 109 -4.86 22.08 6.80
CA VAL A 109 -4.34 23.41 6.52
C VAL A 109 -5.34 24.25 5.74
N GLU A 110 -5.26 25.55 5.91
CA GLU A 110 -6.09 26.54 5.19
C GLU A 110 -5.30 27.18 4.02
N ASN A 111 -6.04 27.68 3.02
CA ASN A 111 -5.45 28.44 1.93
C ASN A 111 -4.67 29.65 2.45
N ASN A 112 -3.60 30.02 1.77
CA ASN A 112 -2.68 31.12 2.11
C ASN A 112 -1.85 30.92 3.39
N SER A 113 -1.94 29.74 4.06
CA SER A 113 -1.05 29.40 5.16
C SER A 113 0.36 29.07 4.64
N PHE A 114 1.36 29.27 5.48
CA PHE A 114 2.72 28.78 5.22
C PHE A 114 2.82 27.34 5.72
N VAL A 115 3.33 26.45 4.86
CA VAL A 115 3.56 25.03 5.18
C VAL A 115 5.05 24.73 5.12
N ALA A 116 5.57 24.04 6.13
CA ALA A 116 6.94 23.54 6.13
C ALA A 116 6.99 22.18 5.43
N ALA A 117 8.16 21.83 4.88
CA ALA A 117 8.39 20.50 4.32
C ALA A 117 8.07 19.40 5.34
N GLY A 118 7.40 18.34 4.90
CA GLY A 118 6.98 17.22 5.75
C GLY A 118 5.77 17.50 6.67
N THR A 119 5.24 18.73 6.71
CA THR A 119 4.04 19.04 7.48
C THR A 119 2.81 18.45 6.79
N PRO A 120 1.99 17.61 7.46
CA PRO A 120 0.78 17.07 6.88
C PRO A 120 -0.23 18.16 6.55
N ILE A 121 -0.72 18.21 5.32
CA ILE A 121 -1.75 19.13 4.86
C ILE A 121 -3.13 18.49 4.77
N ALA A 122 -3.18 17.18 4.57
CA ALA A 122 -4.41 16.39 4.56
C ALA A 122 -4.14 14.93 4.91
N ARG A 123 -5.19 14.27 5.35
CA ARG A 123 -5.24 12.81 5.46
C ARG A 123 -6.07 12.24 4.33
N LEU A 124 -5.46 11.35 3.56
CA LEU A 124 -6.14 10.60 2.53
C LEU A 124 -6.35 9.17 3.00
N GLN A 125 -7.50 8.63 2.66
CA GLN A 125 -7.84 7.24 2.84
C GLN A 125 -7.84 6.57 1.48
N ASP A 126 -7.05 5.53 1.31
CA ASP A 126 -7.05 4.70 0.12
C ASP A 126 -8.42 4.00 0.00
N VAL A 127 -9.09 4.20 -1.12
CA VAL A 127 -10.37 3.57 -1.43
C VAL A 127 -10.27 2.60 -2.61
N SER A 128 -9.06 2.36 -3.11
CA SER A 128 -8.82 1.43 -4.22
C SER A 128 -9.10 -0.02 -3.83
N LYS A 129 -9.01 -0.34 -2.53
CA LYS A 129 -9.31 -1.67 -1.99
C LYS A 129 -9.94 -1.57 -0.62
N ILE A 130 -10.74 -2.58 -0.30
CA ILE A 130 -11.29 -2.80 1.03
C ILE A 130 -10.45 -3.86 1.70
N TYR A 131 -9.83 -3.52 2.84
CA TYR A 131 -9.00 -4.43 3.62
C TYR A 131 -9.78 -4.98 4.82
N PHE A 132 -9.62 -6.27 5.07
CA PHE A 132 -10.17 -7.00 6.20
C PHE A 132 -9.01 -7.51 7.05
N ASN A 133 -8.79 -6.86 8.19
CA ASN A 133 -7.76 -7.26 9.14
C ASN A 133 -8.38 -8.23 10.14
N ILE A 134 -7.86 -9.42 10.24
CA ILE A 134 -8.31 -10.44 11.18
C ILE A 134 -7.17 -10.89 12.07
N ASN A 135 -7.46 -11.10 13.35
CA ASN A 135 -6.50 -11.63 14.30
C ASN A 135 -6.67 -13.14 14.44
N VAL A 136 -5.64 -13.88 14.06
CA VAL A 136 -5.63 -15.35 14.04
C VAL A 136 -4.74 -15.87 15.16
N PRO A 137 -5.27 -16.69 16.10
CA PRO A 137 -4.45 -17.30 17.13
C PRO A 137 -3.34 -18.20 16.56
N GLU A 138 -2.17 -18.19 17.17
CA GLU A 138 -0.98 -18.96 16.76
C GLU A 138 -1.30 -20.42 16.46
N ARG A 139 -2.09 -21.06 17.33
CA ARG A 139 -2.47 -22.48 17.17
C ARG A 139 -3.15 -22.79 15.83
N LEU A 140 -3.95 -21.83 15.30
CA LEU A 140 -4.64 -22.01 14.02
C LEU A 140 -3.70 -21.80 12.84
N LEU A 141 -2.77 -20.87 12.95
CA LEU A 141 -1.71 -20.69 11.95
C LEU A 141 -0.80 -21.90 11.91
N THR A 142 -0.27 -22.33 13.05
CA THR A 142 0.66 -23.45 13.16
C THR A 142 0.05 -24.77 12.67
N ALA A 143 -1.21 -25.04 13.02
CA ALA A 143 -1.93 -26.24 12.55
C ALA A 143 -2.16 -26.26 11.03
N ASN A 144 -2.01 -25.12 10.35
CA ASN A 144 -2.29 -24.95 8.94
C ASN A 144 -1.07 -24.49 8.12
N ILE A 145 0.13 -24.47 8.71
CA ILE A 145 1.38 -24.19 8.00
C ILE A 145 1.51 -25.14 6.81
N GLY A 146 1.81 -24.57 5.64
CA GLY A 146 1.97 -25.33 4.39
C GLY A 146 0.67 -25.63 3.65
N ARG A 147 -0.50 -25.28 4.19
CA ARG A 147 -1.79 -25.40 3.51
C ARG A 147 -2.09 -24.11 2.74
N GLY A 148 -2.33 -24.24 1.45
CA GLY A 148 -2.79 -23.10 0.64
C GLY A 148 -4.23 -22.72 0.99
N ILE A 149 -4.56 -21.45 0.81
CA ILE A 149 -5.94 -20.96 0.88
C ILE A 149 -6.65 -21.40 -0.40
N LYS A 150 -7.73 -22.18 -0.26
CA LYS A 150 -8.58 -22.59 -1.38
C LYS A 150 -9.56 -21.50 -1.75
N GLN A 151 -10.18 -20.89 -0.76
CA GLN A 151 -11.17 -19.83 -0.94
C GLN A 151 -11.26 -19.01 0.34
N ALA A 152 -11.39 -17.70 0.20
CA ALA A 152 -11.73 -16.82 1.31
C ALA A 152 -12.92 -15.94 0.92
N SER A 153 -13.80 -15.69 1.87
CA SER A 153 -14.96 -14.81 1.69
C SER A 153 -15.24 -14.02 2.96
N ALA A 154 -15.67 -12.78 2.80
CA ALA A 154 -15.99 -11.89 3.89
C ALA A 154 -17.48 -11.48 3.85
N THR A 155 -18.03 -11.19 5.02
CA THR A 155 -19.36 -10.60 5.17
C THR A 155 -19.33 -9.57 6.29
N LEU A 156 -20.22 -8.58 6.22
CA LEU A 156 -20.41 -7.63 7.32
C LEU A 156 -21.13 -8.31 8.50
N ALA A 157 -20.70 -7.98 9.72
CA ALA A 157 -21.35 -8.52 10.92
C ALA A 157 -22.84 -8.13 11.02
N THR A 158 -23.23 -7.01 10.39
CA THR A 158 -24.60 -6.50 10.34
C THR A 158 -25.48 -7.18 9.29
N ASN A 159 -24.89 -7.76 8.24
CA ASN A 159 -25.61 -8.45 7.17
C ASN A 159 -24.87 -9.73 6.75
N ARG A 160 -25.14 -10.83 7.44
CA ARG A 160 -24.49 -12.14 7.22
C ARG A 160 -25.07 -12.95 6.06
N SER A 161 -26.06 -12.44 5.34
CA SER A 161 -26.70 -13.17 4.23
C SER A 161 -25.86 -13.12 2.95
N GLN A 162 -25.00 -12.13 2.79
CA GLN A 162 -24.20 -11.93 1.58
C GLN A 162 -22.72 -12.08 1.86
N TRP A 163 -22.06 -12.96 1.10
CA TRP A 163 -20.64 -13.25 1.19
C TRP A 163 -19.93 -12.77 -0.05
N TYR A 164 -18.83 -12.05 0.15
CA TYR A 164 -18.00 -11.47 -0.92
C TYR A 164 -16.66 -12.20 -0.97
N PRO A 165 -16.18 -12.60 -2.17
CA PRO A 165 -14.87 -13.20 -2.29
C PRO A 165 -13.81 -12.18 -1.93
N VAL A 166 -12.82 -12.61 -1.14
CA VAL A 166 -11.67 -11.80 -0.74
C VAL A 166 -10.39 -12.55 -1.03
N ASN A 167 -9.33 -11.81 -1.34
CA ASN A 167 -8.01 -12.34 -1.62
C ASN A 167 -7.09 -12.11 -0.43
N TYR A 168 -6.28 -13.11 -0.12
CA TYR A 168 -5.19 -12.95 0.85
C TYR A 168 -4.16 -11.94 0.34
N VAL A 169 -3.70 -11.06 1.21
CA VAL A 169 -2.67 -10.05 0.92
C VAL A 169 -1.38 -10.40 1.65
N GLU A 170 -1.42 -10.39 2.98
CA GLU A 170 -0.25 -10.57 3.83
C GLU A 170 -0.63 -11.02 5.25
N HIS A 171 0.35 -11.38 6.04
CA HIS A 171 0.21 -11.59 7.48
C HIS A 171 1.44 -11.10 8.22
N SER A 172 1.27 -10.76 9.50
CA SER A 172 2.38 -10.42 10.38
C SER A 172 3.26 -11.65 10.63
N THR A 173 4.57 -11.45 10.69
CA THR A 173 5.53 -12.51 11.02
C THR A 173 5.78 -12.63 12.54
N GLN A 174 5.31 -11.64 13.31
CA GLN A 174 5.40 -11.61 14.76
C GLN A 174 4.00 -11.51 15.35
N PRO A 175 3.72 -12.23 16.45
CA PRO A 175 2.44 -12.10 17.12
C PRO A 175 2.35 -10.75 17.86
N ASP A 176 1.15 -10.24 17.97
CA ASP A 176 0.86 -9.15 18.89
C ASP A 176 1.18 -9.57 20.32
N PRO A 177 1.99 -8.79 21.08
CA PRO A 177 2.48 -9.21 22.38
C PRO A 177 1.39 -9.33 23.46
N VAL A 178 0.25 -8.70 23.26
CA VAL A 178 -0.86 -8.68 24.23
C VAL A 178 -1.87 -9.79 23.94
N SER A 179 -2.31 -9.89 22.68
CA SER A 179 -3.35 -10.84 22.26
C SER A 179 -2.80 -12.20 21.84
N GLN A 180 -1.50 -12.32 21.60
CA GLN A 180 -0.83 -13.50 21.06
C GLN A 180 -1.47 -14.03 19.77
N THR A 181 -1.88 -13.08 18.92
CA THR A 181 -2.48 -13.35 17.61
C THR A 181 -1.64 -12.76 16.51
N TYR A 182 -1.73 -13.35 15.34
CA TYR A 182 -1.12 -12.83 14.12
C TYR A 182 -2.17 -12.07 13.32
N GLU A 183 -1.83 -10.89 12.85
CA GLU A 183 -2.68 -10.14 11.94
C GLU A 183 -2.60 -10.76 10.54
N VAL A 184 -3.75 -11.07 9.95
CA VAL A 184 -3.87 -11.56 8.58
C VAL A 184 -4.77 -10.61 7.82
N VAL A 185 -4.30 -10.15 6.67
CA VAL A 185 -4.96 -9.14 5.84
C VAL A 185 -5.53 -9.80 4.59
N PHE A 186 -6.82 -9.60 4.37
CA PHE A 186 -7.51 -9.92 3.12
C PHE A 186 -7.97 -8.64 2.44
N ALA A 187 -8.09 -8.65 1.12
CA ALA A 187 -8.60 -7.52 0.37
C ALA A 187 -9.62 -7.91 -0.68
N MET A 188 -10.50 -6.97 -1.01
CA MET A 188 -11.38 -7.02 -2.17
C MET A 188 -11.46 -5.66 -2.85
N GLU A 189 -11.89 -5.63 -4.09
CA GLU A 189 -12.19 -4.39 -4.79
C GLU A 189 -13.46 -3.74 -4.23
N PRO A 190 -13.52 -2.41 -4.19
CA PRO A 190 -14.71 -1.68 -3.77
C PRO A 190 -15.91 -2.06 -4.63
N ARG A 191 -17.10 -2.09 -4.02
CA ARG A 191 -18.37 -2.32 -4.72
C ARG A 191 -19.34 -1.23 -4.31
N GLU A 192 -19.99 -0.61 -5.26
CA GLU A 192 -21.00 0.43 -5.02
C GLU A 192 -22.16 -0.06 -4.12
N GLU A 193 -22.48 -1.34 -4.24
CA GLU A 193 -23.54 -1.99 -3.45
C GLU A 193 -23.18 -2.19 -1.97
N LEU A 194 -21.92 -1.97 -1.60
CA LEU A 194 -21.40 -2.22 -0.26
C LEU A 194 -20.77 -0.95 0.33
N PRO A 195 -21.58 -0.02 0.83
CA PRO A 195 -21.07 1.17 1.51
C PRO A 195 -20.43 0.75 2.84
N LEU A 196 -19.11 0.54 2.81
CA LEU A 196 -18.33 0.18 3.99
C LEU A 196 -17.86 1.43 4.70
N THR A 197 -18.17 1.50 5.99
CA THR A 197 -17.55 2.48 6.88
C THR A 197 -16.27 1.87 7.46
N PRO A 198 -15.12 2.55 7.38
CA PRO A 198 -13.89 2.11 8.03
C PRO A 198 -14.12 1.81 9.53
N GLY A 199 -13.54 0.70 10.01
CA GLY A 199 -13.76 0.23 11.37
C GLY A 199 -15.04 -0.61 11.56
N ALA A 200 -15.83 -0.86 10.51
CA ALA A 200 -16.94 -1.78 10.57
C ALA A 200 -16.48 -3.22 10.87
N ARG A 201 -17.28 -3.95 11.67
CA ARG A 201 -16.99 -5.35 11.99
C ARG A 201 -17.36 -6.25 10.82
N ALA A 202 -16.45 -7.16 10.48
CA ALA A 202 -16.65 -8.17 9.45
C ALA A 202 -16.36 -9.58 9.97
N VAL A 203 -16.86 -10.58 9.26
CA VAL A 203 -16.53 -11.99 9.46
C VAL A 203 -15.88 -12.50 8.19
N VAL A 204 -14.71 -13.11 8.33
CA VAL A 204 -13.99 -13.73 7.21
C VAL A 204 -14.03 -15.24 7.37
N LYS A 205 -14.48 -15.95 6.34
CA LYS A 205 -14.47 -17.41 6.24
C LYS A 205 -13.36 -17.82 5.29
N VAL A 206 -12.44 -18.64 5.79
CA VAL A 206 -11.31 -19.14 5.02
C VAL A 206 -11.43 -20.66 4.89
N SER A 207 -11.39 -21.17 3.67
CA SER A 207 -11.31 -22.57 3.35
C SER A 207 -9.89 -22.90 2.90
N LEU A 208 -9.26 -23.88 3.54
CA LEU A 208 -7.88 -24.29 3.25
C LEU A 208 -7.85 -25.48 2.29
N GLN A 209 -6.74 -25.64 1.58
CA GLN A 209 -6.50 -26.81 0.76
C GLN A 209 -6.20 -28.03 1.63
N GLY A 210 -6.73 -29.19 1.24
CA GLY A 210 -6.60 -30.45 1.99
C GLY A 210 -7.62 -30.59 3.12
N SER A 211 -7.89 -31.84 3.50
CA SER A 211 -8.76 -32.16 4.63
C SER A 211 -7.97 -32.07 5.93
N LEU A 212 -8.58 -31.54 6.99
CA LEU A 212 -8.05 -31.64 8.36
C LEU A 212 -7.97 -33.10 8.82
N TYR A 213 -8.78 -33.94 8.19
CA TYR A 213 -8.85 -35.38 8.44
C TYR A 213 -8.58 -36.09 7.11
N PRO A 214 -7.35 -36.62 6.87
CA PRO A 214 -7.13 -37.47 5.73
C PRO A 214 -8.07 -38.68 5.86
N GLU A 215 -8.98 -38.85 4.93
CA GLU A 215 -9.87 -40.01 4.84
C GLU A 215 -10.76 -40.25 6.06
N GLY A 216 -11.60 -39.30 6.45
CA GLY A 216 -12.55 -39.51 7.54
C GLY A 216 -13.86 -38.73 7.34
N PHE A 217 -14.94 -39.27 7.92
CA PHE A 217 -16.23 -38.60 7.99
C PHE A 217 -16.42 -37.99 9.39
N VAL A 218 -16.86 -36.74 9.47
CA VAL A 218 -17.26 -36.14 10.74
C VAL A 218 -18.66 -36.62 11.07
N VAL A 219 -18.78 -37.38 12.15
CA VAL A 219 -20.07 -37.85 12.61
C VAL A 219 -20.46 -37.15 13.92
N PRO A 220 -21.76 -36.88 14.17
CA PRO A 220 -22.23 -36.36 15.44
C PRO A 220 -21.86 -37.34 16.60
N VAL A 221 -21.47 -36.80 17.76
CA VAL A 221 -21.10 -37.60 18.93
C VAL A 221 -22.16 -38.64 19.31
N ARG A 222 -23.45 -38.30 19.11
CA ARG A 222 -24.59 -39.23 19.34
C ARG A 222 -24.61 -40.47 18.42
N SER A 223 -23.84 -40.44 17.33
CA SER A 223 -23.72 -41.57 16.40
C SER A 223 -22.61 -42.54 16.80
N LEU A 224 -21.83 -42.22 17.86
CA LEU A 224 -20.79 -43.08 18.39
C LEU A 224 -21.37 -44.08 19.36
N VAL A 225 -21.11 -45.32 19.07
CA VAL A 225 -21.41 -46.45 20.00
C VAL A 225 -20.09 -46.86 20.64
N GLY A 226 -19.98 -46.66 21.95
CA GLY A 226 -18.76 -46.98 22.71
C GLY A 226 -18.98 -48.14 23.67
N ASN A 227 -17.98 -49.00 23.79
CA ASN A 227 -17.88 -50.02 24.85
C ASN A 227 -16.49 -49.94 25.47
N LYS A 228 -16.38 -50.18 26.79
CA LYS A 228 -15.12 -50.12 27.53
C LYS A 228 -14.03 -51.05 26.96
N ASP A 229 -14.43 -52.15 26.35
CA ASP A 229 -13.52 -53.19 25.87
C ASP A 229 -13.20 -53.11 24.38
N SER A 230 -14.03 -52.44 23.55
CA SER A 230 -13.89 -52.40 22.08
C SER A 230 -13.71 -51.00 21.47
N GLY A 231 -13.63 -49.95 22.30
CA GLY A 231 -13.46 -48.57 21.83
C GLY A 231 -14.75 -47.99 21.23
N PHE A 232 -14.58 -46.95 20.44
CA PHE A 232 -15.67 -46.27 19.77
C PHE A 232 -15.88 -46.80 18.36
N ALA A 233 -17.15 -46.93 17.93
CA ALA A 233 -17.52 -47.40 16.61
C ALA A 233 -18.76 -46.65 16.11
N VAL A 234 -18.99 -46.68 14.81
CA VAL A 234 -20.17 -46.17 14.14
C VAL A 234 -20.85 -47.26 13.33
N TRP A 235 -22.17 -47.17 13.17
CA TRP A 235 -22.90 -48.01 12.25
C TRP A 235 -22.95 -47.34 10.88
N VAL A 236 -22.44 -48.03 9.86
CA VAL A 236 -22.44 -47.55 8.45
C VAL A 236 -23.50 -48.41 7.69
N TYR A 237 -24.46 -47.70 7.09
CA TYR A 237 -25.43 -48.32 6.19
C TYR A 237 -24.91 -48.33 4.77
N ASN A 238 -24.94 -49.50 4.13
CA ASN A 238 -24.61 -49.66 2.72
C ASN A 238 -25.92 -49.81 1.91
N GLU A 239 -26.17 -48.84 1.02
CA GLU A 239 -27.36 -48.79 0.19
C GLU A 239 -27.45 -49.93 -0.85
N GLU A 240 -26.29 -50.42 -1.35
CA GLU A 240 -26.28 -51.51 -2.34
C GLU A 240 -26.62 -52.86 -1.76
N THR A 241 -26.20 -53.12 -0.51
CA THR A 241 -26.40 -54.41 0.15
C THR A 241 -27.54 -54.42 1.15
N ASN A 242 -28.16 -53.26 1.41
CA ASN A 242 -29.16 -53.04 2.47
C ASN A 242 -28.69 -53.55 3.84
N ALA A 243 -27.40 -53.55 4.10
CA ALA A 243 -26.82 -54.05 5.32
C ALA A 243 -26.18 -52.93 6.15
N VAL A 244 -26.20 -53.14 7.48
CA VAL A 244 -25.54 -52.22 8.43
C VAL A 244 -24.28 -52.88 8.98
N THR A 245 -23.12 -52.26 8.86
CA THR A 245 -21.89 -52.75 9.37
C THR A 245 -21.32 -51.85 10.46
N LYS A 246 -20.76 -52.40 11.49
CA LYS A 246 -20.08 -51.69 12.56
C LYS A 246 -18.64 -51.42 12.13
N ARG A 247 -18.21 -50.19 12.11
CA ARG A 247 -16.84 -49.72 11.81
C ARG A 247 -16.26 -48.93 12.96
#